data_11530a18d80f2645010f4cddcfbeff7a
#
_entry.id   11530a18d80f2645010f4cddcfbeff7a
#
_cell.length_a   1.000
_cell.length_b   1.000
_cell.length_c   1.000
_cell.angle_alpha   90.00
_cell.angle_beta   90.00
_cell.angle_gamma   90.00
#
_symmetry.space_group_name_H-M   'P 1'
#
loop_
_entity.id
_entity.type
_entity.pdbx_description
1 polymer ?
#
loop_
_entity_poly.entity_id
_entity_poly.type
_entity_poly.pdbx_seq_one_letter_code
_entity_poly.pdbx_strand_id
1 'polypeptide(L)'
;MTTSDIEQQVNFLIDTRPGKELLEHHYEDVAYEVAPNIFRSSGSTAAYMIVHEAGRIIVNTGMGYEAVHHKAVFDAICAGPTTHILTTQAHVDHVGGVGLFREPETVYIAQANNPACQRDDARIANLRYQTAQIWFDVSGAAAQRIAQKHPGVPMRQDKPTPDVLFEDRYEFSVGNLEVQLIAATGETIDSMIVFLPQSQTAIISNLLGPLFPHFPNLNTLRGDRYRFVEPYLETVQKLRDLQVHMIIPG
;
A
#
# COMPACT_ATOMS: atom_id res chain seq x y z
N MET A 1 12.58 10.72 18.74
CA MET A 1 11.41 10.36 19.56
C MET A 1 11.88 9.34 20.59
N THR A 2 11.64 9.55 21.87
CA THR A 2 12.04 8.60 22.92
C THR A 2 10.99 7.49 23.04
N THR A 3 11.35 6.36 23.66
CA THR A 3 10.37 5.27 23.95
C THR A 3 9.18 5.80 24.76
N SER A 4 9.44 6.74 25.70
CA SER A 4 8.38 7.39 26.49
C SER A 4 7.42 8.22 25.64
N ASP A 5 7.92 8.91 24.61
CA ASP A 5 7.06 9.71 23.70
C ASP A 5 6.14 8.80 22.88
N ILE A 6 6.67 7.66 22.44
CA ILE A 6 5.90 6.66 21.68
C ILE A 6 4.80 6.05 22.56
N GLU A 7 5.14 5.65 23.80
CA GLU A 7 4.16 5.11 24.74
C GLU A 7 3.03 6.10 25.06
N GLN A 8 3.36 7.38 25.23
CA GLN A 8 2.35 8.43 25.45
C GLN A 8 1.43 8.59 24.24
N GLN A 9 1.98 8.58 23.02
CA GLN A 9 1.17 8.65 21.81
C GLN A 9 0.26 7.44 21.65
N VAL A 10 0.78 6.24 21.88
CA VAL A 10 0.00 5.00 21.81
C VAL A 10 -1.14 5.01 22.85
N ASN A 11 -0.86 5.39 24.10
CA ASN A 11 -1.88 5.48 25.14
C ASN A 11 -2.94 6.56 24.80
N PHE A 12 -2.53 7.71 24.30
CA PHE A 12 -3.46 8.74 23.83
C PHE A 12 -4.41 8.21 22.75
N LEU A 13 -3.90 7.46 21.77
CA LEU A 13 -4.71 6.88 20.71
C LEU A 13 -5.64 5.78 21.21
N ILE A 14 -5.20 4.95 22.17
CA ILE A 14 -6.02 3.93 22.81
C ILE A 14 -7.17 4.57 23.60
N ASP A 15 -6.89 5.65 24.32
CA ASP A 15 -7.85 6.32 25.19
C ASP A 15 -8.87 7.16 24.41
N THR A 16 -8.41 7.87 23.36
CA THR A 16 -9.25 8.77 22.58
C THR A 16 -9.99 8.06 21.45
N ARG A 17 -9.46 6.92 20.96
CA ARG A 17 -10.03 6.15 19.84
C ARG A 17 -10.52 7.06 18.71
N PRO A 18 -9.65 7.88 18.14
CA PRO A 18 -10.06 8.81 17.11
C PRO A 18 -10.68 8.05 15.93
N GLY A 19 -11.68 8.68 15.31
CA GLY A 19 -12.45 8.08 14.21
C GLY A 19 -11.94 8.48 12.84
N LYS A 20 -12.86 8.58 11.89
CA LYS A 20 -12.57 8.86 10.47
C LYS A 20 -11.92 10.23 10.23
N GLU A 21 -11.96 11.14 11.17
CA GLU A 21 -11.29 12.44 11.12
C GLU A 21 -9.77 12.32 10.98
N LEU A 22 -9.17 11.19 11.36
CA LEU A 22 -7.76 10.89 11.10
C LEU A 22 -7.47 10.37 9.70
N LEU A 23 -8.51 10.07 8.91
CA LEU A 23 -8.37 9.59 7.54
C LEU A 23 -8.25 10.74 6.53
N GLU A 24 -7.94 11.96 6.97
CA GLU A 24 -7.66 13.05 6.04
C GLU A 24 -6.45 12.71 5.17
N HIS A 25 -6.70 12.73 3.86
CA HIS A 25 -5.65 12.45 2.88
C HIS A 25 -4.77 13.71 2.73
N HIS A 26 -3.60 13.67 3.33
CA HIS A 26 -2.59 14.71 3.16
C HIS A 26 -1.70 14.36 1.98
N TYR A 27 -1.72 15.21 0.96
CA TYR A 27 -0.86 15.07 -0.22
C TYR A 27 0.29 16.07 -0.09
N GLU A 28 1.35 15.61 0.54
CA GLU A 28 2.55 16.42 0.76
C GLU A 28 3.31 16.58 -0.55
N ASP A 29 3.97 17.73 -0.72
CA ASP A 29 4.69 18.07 -1.96
C ASP A 29 6.02 17.32 -2.13
N VAL A 30 6.40 16.54 -1.12
CA VAL A 30 7.64 15.74 -1.08
C VAL A 30 7.37 14.35 -0.53
N ALA A 31 8.11 13.36 -1.00
CA ALA A 31 8.13 12.07 -0.33
C ALA A 31 9.19 12.07 0.79
N TYR A 32 8.89 11.41 1.90
CA TYR A 32 9.75 11.33 3.07
C TYR A 32 10.52 10.03 3.11
N GLU A 33 11.82 10.10 3.41
CA GLU A 33 12.61 8.92 3.69
C GLU A 33 12.21 8.37 5.08
N VAL A 34 11.58 7.18 5.08
CA VAL A 34 11.09 6.51 6.30
C VAL A 34 12.05 5.44 6.81
N ALA A 35 12.92 4.95 5.94
CA ALA A 35 14.05 4.08 6.24
C ALA A 35 15.11 4.30 5.15
N PRO A 36 16.35 3.88 5.32
CA PRO A 36 17.40 4.07 4.32
C PRO A 36 16.99 3.62 2.92
N ASN A 37 16.95 4.56 1.96
CA ASN A 37 16.49 4.39 0.59
C ASN A 37 15.01 3.98 0.42
N ILE A 38 14.18 4.09 1.44
CA ILE A 38 12.73 3.85 1.37
C ILE A 38 12.00 5.16 1.58
N PHE A 39 11.29 5.61 0.56
CA PHE A 39 10.57 6.88 0.54
C PHE A 39 9.07 6.64 0.52
N ARG A 40 8.34 7.40 1.34
CA ARG A 40 6.88 7.34 1.46
C ARG A 40 6.24 8.56 0.80
N SER A 41 5.22 8.34 -0.01
CA SER A 41 4.27 9.34 -0.47
C SER A 41 2.90 9.05 0.12
N SER A 42 2.31 10.05 0.78
CA SER A 42 1.02 9.91 1.47
C SER A 42 -0.15 9.92 0.50
N GLY A 43 -1.20 9.18 0.81
CA GLY A 43 -2.43 9.08 0.03
C GLY A 43 -3.52 8.35 0.80
N SER A 44 -4.56 7.87 0.11
CA SER A 44 -5.58 6.97 0.67
C SER A 44 -4.96 5.69 1.23
N THR A 45 -3.99 5.17 0.50
CA THR A 45 -2.98 4.21 0.94
C THR A 45 -1.62 4.79 0.58
N ALA A 46 -0.66 4.70 1.48
CA ALA A 46 0.67 5.18 1.20
C ALA A 46 1.33 4.37 0.07
N ALA A 47 1.95 5.08 -0.88
CA ALA A 47 2.85 4.47 -1.85
C ALA A 47 4.29 4.58 -1.35
N TYR A 48 5.10 3.57 -1.65
CA TYR A 48 6.50 3.56 -1.28
C TYR A 48 7.39 3.38 -2.49
N MET A 49 8.54 4.02 -2.46
CA MET A 49 9.62 3.83 -3.42
C MET A 49 10.86 3.32 -2.69
N ILE A 50 11.42 2.21 -3.16
CA ILE A 50 12.70 1.69 -2.69
C ILE A 50 13.72 1.98 -3.78
N VAL A 51 14.73 2.81 -3.46
CA VAL A 51 15.80 3.17 -4.40
C VAL A 51 16.93 2.16 -4.30
N HIS A 52 17.45 1.72 -5.43
CA HIS A 52 18.58 0.80 -5.54
C HIS A 52 19.47 1.19 -6.73
N GLU A 53 20.63 0.56 -6.88
CA GLU A 53 21.63 0.95 -7.87
C GLU A 53 21.18 0.89 -9.35
N ALA A 54 20.18 0.03 -9.65
CA ALA A 54 19.66 -0.12 -11.02
C ALA A 54 18.35 0.66 -11.26
N GLY A 55 17.89 1.48 -10.30
CA GLY A 55 16.65 2.25 -10.40
C GLY A 55 15.82 2.21 -9.12
N ARG A 56 14.53 1.89 -9.26
CA ARG A 56 13.59 1.88 -8.13
C ARG A 56 12.56 0.76 -8.21
N ILE A 57 12.10 0.33 -7.04
CA ILE A 57 10.92 -0.52 -6.86
C ILE A 57 9.79 0.36 -6.33
N ILE A 58 8.58 0.21 -6.88
CA ILE A 58 7.37 0.88 -6.38
C ILE A 58 6.52 -0.13 -5.63
N VAL A 59 6.16 0.18 -4.38
CA VAL A 59 5.25 -0.62 -3.55
C VAL A 59 3.96 0.15 -3.36
N ASN A 60 2.88 -0.37 -3.89
CA ASN A 60 1.58 0.27 -4.07
C ASN A 60 1.64 1.53 -4.94
N THR A 61 0.53 1.89 -5.53
CA THR A 61 0.47 2.98 -6.51
C THR A 61 -0.65 4.00 -6.25
N GLY A 62 -1.36 3.84 -5.14
CA GLY A 62 -2.51 4.68 -4.81
C GLY A 62 -3.74 4.41 -5.68
N MET A 63 -4.78 5.19 -5.48
CA MET A 63 -5.90 5.33 -6.39
C MET A 63 -5.42 5.91 -7.73
N GLY A 64 -6.13 5.64 -8.82
CA GLY A 64 -5.74 6.16 -10.13
C GLY A 64 -5.59 7.68 -10.20
N TYR A 65 -6.35 8.43 -9.40
CA TYR A 65 -6.18 9.88 -9.30
C TYR A 65 -4.97 10.29 -8.45
N GLU A 66 -4.49 9.45 -7.52
CA GLU A 66 -3.33 9.71 -6.66
C GLU A 66 -2.00 9.43 -7.36
N ALA A 67 -2.00 8.46 -8.25
CA ALA A 67 -0.80 7.95 -8.90
C ALA A 67 0.06 9.03 -9.56
N VAL A 68 -0.57 10.06 -10.14
CA VAL A 68 0.14 11.19 -10.78
C VAL A 68 0.93 11.99 -9.74
N HIS A 69 0.38 12.13 -8.53
CA HIS A 69 1.03 12.82 -7.44
C HIS A 69 2.18 11.98 -6.87
N HIS A 70 1.93 10.71 -6.57
CA HIS A 70 2.98 9.79 -6.10
C HIS A 70 4.16 9.73 -7.07
N LYS A 71 3.86 9.63 -8.39
CA LYS A 71 4.91 9.63 -9.40
C LYS A 71 5.71 10.92 -9.40
N ALA A 72 5.05 12.08 -9.33
CA ALA A 72 5.74 13.37 -9.36
C ALA A 72 6.70 13.54 -8.18
N VAL A 73 6.29 13.18 -6.96
CA VAL A 73 7.15 13.31 -5.77
C VAL A 73 8.27 12.27 -5.75
N PHE A 74 8.07 11.08 -6.31
CA PHE A 74 9.10 10.06 -6.43
C PHE A 74 10.12 10.41 -7.53
N ASP A 75 9.66 10.91 -8.69
CA ASP A 75 10.54 11.34 -9.78
C ASP A 75 11.46 12.48 -9.36
N ALA A 76 11.02 13.32 -8.42
CA ALA A 76 11.86 14.40 -7.86
C ALA A 76 13.04 13.86 -7.02
N ILE A 77 12.93 12.63 -6.50
CA ILE A 77 13.99 11.99 -5.69
C ILE A 77 14.84 11.07 -6.58
N CYS A 78 14.17 10.20 -7.34
CA CYS A 78 14.83 9.22 -8.21
C CYS A 78 14.04 9.09 -9.52
N ALA A 79 14.57 9.69 -10.60
CA ALA A 79 14.04 9.57 -11.96
C ALA A 79 14.54 8.30 -12.70
N GLY A 80 15.21 7.39 -11.98
CA GLY A 80 15.68 6.13 -12.54
C GLY A 80 14.53 5.20 -12.94
N PRO A 81 14.83 4.14 -13.72
CA PRO A 81 13.80 3.24 -14.23
C PRO A 81 13.07 2.53 -13.08
N THR A 82 11.77 2.31 -13.29
CA THR A 82 10.96 1.46 -12.41
C THR A 82 11.21 0.00 -12.79
N THR A 83 12.03 -0.70 -12.00
CA THR A 83 12.38 -2.09 -12.25
C THR A 83 11.27 -3.06 -11.86
N HIS A 84 10.64 -2.80 -10.71
CA HIS A 84 9.55 -3.63 -10.21
C HIS A 84 8.40 -2.78 -9.68
N ILE A 85 7.19 -3.31 -9.80
CA ILE A 85 6.01 -2.82 -9.10
C ILE A 85 5.48 -3.97 -8.25
N LEU A 86 5.22 -3.70 -6.97
CA LEU A 86 4.71 -4.65 -6.00
C LEU A 86 3.41 -4.08 -5.43
N THR A 87 2.29 -4.79 -5.53
CA THR A 87 1.05 -4.36 -4.89
C THR A 87 0.74 -5.28 -3.74
N THR A 88 0.68 -4.72 -2.55
CA THR A 88 0.50 -5.49 -1.32
C THR A 88 -0.87 -6.14 -1.22
N GLN A 89 -1.84 -5.68 -2.00
CA GLN A 89 -3.17 -6.27 -2.19
C GLN A 89 -3.87 -5.69 -3.43
N ALA A 90 -5.02 -6.24 -3.81
CA ALA A 90 -5.76 -5.91 -5.03
C ALA A 90 -6.74 -4.75 -4.91
N HIS A 91 -6.94 -4.16 -3.72
CA HIS A 91 -7.85 -3.03 -3.58
C HIS A 91 -7.45 -1.87 -4.48
N VAL A 92 -8.43 -1.10 -4.90
CA VAL A 92 -8.30 -0.02 -5.90
C VAL A 92 -7.27 1.05 -5.53
N ASP A 93 -7.08 1.28 -4.24
CA ASP A 93 -6.12 2.23 -3.67
C ASP A 93 -4.67 1.69 -3.58
N HIS A 94 -4.44 0.44 -3.99
CA HIS A 94 -3.10 -0.15 -4.12
C HIS A 94 -2.68 -0.33 -5.58
N VAL A 95 -3.63 -0.69 -6.45
CA VAL A 95 -3.35 -1.05 -7.84
C VAL A 95 -3.66 0.06 -8.85
N GLY A 96 -4.26 1.16 -8.40
CA GLY A 96 -4.90 2.14 -9.28
C GLY A 96 -4.00 2.87 -10.25
N GLY A 97 -2.72 2.94 -9.98
CA GLY A 97 -1.75 3.65 -10.79
C GLY A 97 -0.66 2.81 -11.42
N VAL A 98 -0.77 1.49 -11.42
CA VAL A 98 0.28 0.58 -11.95
C VAL A 98 0.70 0.96 -13.35
N GLY A 99 -0.25 1.24 -14.26
CA GLY A 99 0.05 1.61 -15.64
C GLY A 99 0.82 2.93 -15.79
N LEU A 100 0.70 3.84 -14.82
CA LEU A 100 1.46 5.10 -14.84
C LEU A 100 2.93 4.91 -14.47
N PHE A 101 3.23 3.93 -13.60
CA PHE A 101 4.58 3.61 -13.16
C PHE A 101 5.26 2.58 -14.05
N ARG A 102 4.49 1.83 -14.84
CA ARG A 102 4.98 0.72 -15.63
C ARG A 102 5.73 1.22 -16.87
N GLU A 103 6.96 0.74 -17.03
CA GLU A 103 7.83 0.93 -18.17
C GLU A 103 8.01 -0.42 -18.92
N PRO A 104 8.59 -0.47 -20.14
CA PRO A 104 8.70 -1.70 -20.93
C PRO A 104 9.36 -2.88 -20.21
N GLU A 105 10.38 -2.60 -19.38
CA GLU A 105 11.14 -3.62 -18.65
C GLU A 105 10.65 -3.82 -17.20
N THR A 106 9.60 -3.11 -16.78
CA THR A 106 9.06 -3.23 -15.42
C THR A 106 8.39 -4.58 -15.22
N VAL A 107 8.75 -5.28 -14.15
CA VAL A 107 8.07 -6.51 -13.72
C VAL A 107 7.05 -6.19 -12.63
N TYR A 108 5.78 -6.45 -12.90
CA TYR A 108 4.71 -6.30 -11.91
C TYR A 108 4.43 -7.64 -11.23
N ILE A 109 4.61 -7.69 -9.91
CA ILE A 109 4.46 -8.89 -9.09
C ILE A 109 3.33 -8.71 -8.08
N ALA A 110 2.49 -9.73 -7.94
CA ALA A 110 1.43 -9.80 -6.93
C ALA A 110 1.21 -11.23 -6.43
N GLN A 111 0.51 -11.37 -5.32
CA GLN A 111 0.12 -12.67 -4.78
C GLN A 111 -0.94 -13.35 -5.69
N ALA A 112 -0.94 -14.68 -5.77
CA ALA A 112 -1.74 -15.47 -6.73
C ALA A 112 -3.24 -15.20 -6.72
N ASN A 113 -3.81 -14.79 -5.60
CA ASN A 113 -5.22 -14.42 -5.49
C ASN A 113 -5.54 -13.02 -6.03
N ASN A 114 -4.54 -12.19 -6.36
CA ASN A 114 -4.73 -10.81 -6.80
C ASN A 114 -5.72 -10.65 -7.96
N PRO A 115 -5.65 -11.42 -9.07
CA PRO A 115 -6.63 -11.30 -10.15
C PRO A 115 -8.06 -11.67 -9.73
N ALA A 116 -8.22 -12.60 -8.79
CA ALA A 116 -9.53 -12.98 -8.28
C ALA A 116 -10.11 -11.88 -7.38
N CYS A 117 -9.27 -11.26 -6.55
CA CYS A 117 -9.66 -10.12 -5.70
C CYS A 117 -10.03 -8.90 -6.54
N GLN A 118 -9.27 -8.56 -7.59
CA GLN A 118 -9.62 -7.48 -8.53
C GLN A 118 -10.98 -7.72 -9.23
N ARG A 119 -11.28 -8.97 -9.63
CA ARG A 119 -12.59 -9.31 -10.23
C ARG A 119 -13.73 -9.16 -9.23
N ASP A 120 -13.51 -9.57 -7.97
CA ASP A 120 -14.51 -9.42 -6.92
C ASP A 120 -14.77 -7.94 -6.60
N ASP A 121 -13.74 -7.14 -6.52
CA ASP A 121 -13.81 -5.69 -6.37
C ASP A 121 -14.62 -5.02 -7.49
N ALA A 122 -14.36 -5.43 -8.74
CA ALA A 122 -15.10 -4.94 -9.90
C ALA A 122 -16.59 -5.34 -9.86
N ARG A 123 -16.92 -6.51 -9.30
CA ARG A 123 -18.30 -7.00 -9.14
C ARG A 123 -19.14 -6.09 -8.24
N ILE A 124 -18.53 -5.52 -7.19
CA ILE A 124 -19.21 -4.68 -6.22
C ILE A 124 -18.94 -3.17 -6.43
N ALA A 125 -18.27 -2.80 -7.52
CA ALA A 125 -17.86 -1.41 -7.79
C ALA A 125 -19.03 -0.41 -7.76
N ASN A 126 -20.20 -0.76 -8.31
CA ASN A 126 -21.38 0.10 -8.28
C ASN A 126 -21.88 0.34 -6.85
N LEU A 127 -21.94 -0.70 -6.02
CA LEU A 127 -22.32 -0.56 -4.61
C LEU A 127 -21.34 0.35 -3.87
N ARG A 128 -20.04 0.12 -4.06
CA ARG A 128 -18.99 0.95 -3.46
C ARG A 128 -19.09 2.41 -3.91
N TYR A 129 -19.32 2.66 -5.19
CA TYR A 129 -19.49 4.01 -5.71
C TYR A 129 -20.70 4.73 -5.07
N GLN A 130 -21.85 4.06 -4.98
CA GLN A 130 -23.06 4.63 -4.37
C GLN A 130 -22.91 4.87 -2.87
N THR A 131 -22.11 4.08 -2.18
CA THR A 131 -21.89 4.17 -0.73
C THR A 131 -20.59 4.89 -0.35
N ALA A 132 -19.79 5.33 -1.32
CA ALA A 132 -18.49 5.96 -1.10
C ALA A 132 -18.57 7.18 -0.17
N GLN A 133 -19.61 7.99 -0.31
CA GLN A 133 -19.83 9.17 0.55
C GLN A 133 -19.99 8.82 2.04
N ILE A 134 -20.45 7.60 2.35
CA ILE A 134 -20.62 7.14 3.73
C ILE A 134 -19.27 6.77 4.34
N TRP A 135 -18.41 6.10 3.56
CA TRP A 135 -17.16 5.51 4.04
C TRP A 135 -15.93 6.37 3.75
N PHE A 136 -15.95 7.10 2.63
CA PHE A 136 -14.82 7.84 2.08
C PHE A 136 -15.28 9.20 1.53
N ASP A 137 -15.95 10.01 2.34
CA ASP A 137 -16.49 11.32 1.98
C ASP A 137 -15.40 12.32 1.52
N VAL A 138 -14.16 12.12 1.97
CA VAL A 138 -13.01 12.98 1.62
C VAL A 138 -12.43 12.71 0.23
N SER A 139 -12.70 11.54 -0.37
CA SER A 139 -12.04 11.12 -1.63
C SER A 139 -12.34 12.03 -2.82
N GLY A 140 -13.57 12.57 -2.90
CA GLY A 140 -13.94 13.49 -3.97
C GLY A 140 -13.17 14.81 -3.93
N ALA A 141 -13.04 15.39 -2.72
CA ALA A 141 -12.25 16.61 -2.51
C ALA A 141 -10.75 16.36 -2.74
N ALA A 142 -10.27 15.18 -2.36
CA ALA A 142 -8.90 14.75 -2.60
C ALA A 142 -8.58 14.68 -4.11
N ALA A 143 -9.43 14.02 -4.88
CA ALA A 143 -9.28 13.92 -6.34
C ALA A 143 -9.28 15.31 -7.01
N GLN A 144 -10.14 16.23 -6.56
CA GLN A 144 -10.16 17.60 -7.08
C GLN A 144 -8.86 18.36 -6.77
N ARG A 145 -8.32 18.23 -5.54
CA ARG A 145 -7.04 18.85 -5.17
C ARG A 145 -5.89 18.36 -6.05
N ILE A 146 -5.82 17.04 -6.28
CA ILE A 146 -4.79 16.48 -7.17
C ILE A 146 -4.98 16.94 -8.61
N ALA A 147 -6.22 17.00 -9.13
CA ALA A 147 -6.49 17.50 -10.47
C ALA A 147 -6.03 18.95 -10.65
N GLN A 148 -6.22 19.79 -9.64
CA GLN A 148 -5.73 21.17 -9.65
C GLN A 148 -4.20 21.25 -9.63
N LYS A 149 -3.55 20.34 -8.91
CA LYS A 149 -2.10 20.29 -8.76
C LYS A 149 -1.39 19.73 -10.02
N HIS A 150 -2.07 18.84 -10.75
CA HIS A 150 -1.56 18.17 -11.95
C HIS A 150 -2.51 18.39 -13.16
N PRO A 151 -2.65 19.62 -13.64
CA PRO A 151 -3.62 19.93 -14.70
C PRO A 151 -3.28 19.20 -16.01
N GLY A 152 -4.31 18.64 -16.65
CA GLY A 152 -4.18 17.97 -17.94
C GLY A 152 -3.62 16.55 -17.89
N VAL A 153 -3.27 16.03 -16.71
CA VAL A 153 -2.83 14.64 -16.57
C VAL A 153 -4.05 13.73 -16.39
N PRO A 154 -4.22 12.70 -17.23
CA PRO A 154 -5.33 11.76 -17.08
C PRO A 154 -5.25 10.99 -15.74
N MET A 155 -6.36 10.99 -15.02
CA MET A 155 -6.49 10.26 -13.74
C MET A 155 -7.30 8.99 -13.97
N ARG A 156 -6.65 7.95 -14.43
CA ARG A 156 -7.29 6.69 -14.77
C ARG A 156 -7.08 5.65 -13.68
N GLN A 157 -8.16 5.05 -13.23
CA GLN A 157 -8.10 3.86 -12.37
C GLN A 157 -7.71 2.64 -13.19
N ASP A 158 -6.58 2.03 -12.88
CA ASP A 158 -6.11 0.83 -13.55
C ASP A 158 -6.79 -0.44 -13.03
N LYS A 159 -6.77 -1.47 -13.89
CA LYS A 159 -7.05 -2.87 -13.57
C LYS A 159 -5.89 -3.70 -14.10
N PRO A 160 -4.74 -3.64 -13.44
CA PRO A 160 -3.52 -4.21 -13.99
C PRO A 160 -3.51 -5.74 -13.90
N THR A 161 -2.81 -6.35 -14.86
CA THR A 161 -2.51 -7.79 -14.83
C THR A 161 -1.07 -7.97 -14.39
N PRO A 162 -0.80 -8.72 -13.29
CA PRO A 162 0.56 -9.04 -12.89
C PRO A 162 1.30 -9.89 -13.91
N ASP A 163 2.61 -9.65 -14.06
CA ASP A 163 3.50 -10.48 -14.89
C ASP A 163 3.90 -11.75 -14.13
N VAL A 164 4.08 -11.61 -12.81
CA VAL A 164 4.44 -12.71 -11.92
C VAL A 164 3.41 -12.84 -10.82
N LEU A 165 2.92 -14.05 -10.63
CA LEU A 165 2.05 -14.43 -9.51
C LEU A 165 2.76 -15.47 -8.66
N PHE A 166 2.72 -15.31 -7.34
CA PHE A 166 3.30 -16.29 -6.40
C PHE A 166 2.25 -16.75 -5.38
N GLU A 167 2.39 -17.96 -4.88
CA GLU A 167 1.45 -18.54 -3.90
C GLU A 167 1.84 -18.15 -2.47
N ASP A 168 2.92 -18.71 -1.93
CA ASP A 168 3.30 -18.53 -0.54
C ASP A 168 4.49 -17.56 -0.36
N ARG A 169 5.52 -17.70 -1.19
CA ARG A 169 6.74 -16.91 -1.11
C ARG A 169 7.37 -16.74 -2.48
N TYR A 170 7.96 -15.57 -2.70
CA TYR A 170 8.73 -15.26 -3.89
C TYR A 170 9.93 -14.41 -3.49
N GLU A 171 11.10 -14.73 -4.01
CA GLU A 171 12.34 -14.03 -3.72
C GLU A 171 13.00 -13.60 -5.02
N PHE A 172 13.53 -12.41 -5.02
CA PHE A 172 14.33 -11.90 -6.14
C PHE A 172 15.38 -10.92 -5.63
N SER A 173 16.38 -10.67 -6.48
CA SER A 173 17.40 -9.68 -6.22
C SER A 173 17.48 -8.70 -7.39
N VAL A 174 17.72 -7.44 -7.09
CA VAL A 174 17.98 -6.39 -8.07
C VAL A 174 19.17 -5.56 -7.60
N GLY A 175 20.27 -5.64 -8.36
CA GLY A 175 21.56 -5.16 -7.88
C GLY A 175 21.97 -5.92 -6.60
N ASN A 176 22.27 -5.16 -5.57
CA ASN A 176 22.62 -5.66 -4.24
C ASN A 176 21.42 -5.77 -3.28
N LEU A 177 20.21 -5.43 -3.71
CA LEU A 177 19.01 -5.49 -2.90
C LEU A 177 18.32 -6.84 -3.04
N GLU A 178 18.15 -7.54 -1.92
CA GLU A 178 17.33 -8.75 -1.81
C GLU A 178 15.92 -8.39 -1.36
N VAL A 179 14.91 -8.97 -2.01
CA VAL A 179 13.49 -8.75 -1.70
C VAL A 179 12.80 -10.09 -1.55
N GLN A 180 12.08 -10.25 -0.47
CA GLN A 180 11.23 -11.41 -0.20
C GLN A 180 9.77 -10.97 -0.12
N LEU A 181 8.93 -11.57 -0.94
CA LEU A 181 7.49 -11.39 -0.92
C LEU A 181 6.87 -12.59 -0.21
N ILE A 182 6.05 -12.34 0.80
CA ILE A 182 5.47 -13.38 1.66
C ILE A 182 3.96 -13.21 1.67
N ALA A 183 3.23 -14.26 1.27
CA ALA A 183 1.77 -14.25 1.33
C ALA A 183 1.30 -14.06 2.79
N ALA A 184 0.42 -13.10 2.97
CA ALA A 184 0.07 -12.56 4.28
C ALA A 184 -1.42 -12.20 4.32
N THR A 185 -2.29 -13.21 4.32
CA THR A 185 -3.74 -13.01 4.40
C THR A 185 -4.10 -12.07 5.55
N GLY A 186 -4.74 -10.97 5.24
CA GLY A 186 -5.08 -9.94 6.20
C GLY A 186 -6.38 -9.26 5.82
N GLU A 187 -6.32 -8.02 5.36
CA GLU A 187 -7.48 -7.31 4.84
C GLU A 187 -8.07 -8.01 3.61
N THR A 188 -7.22 -8.60 2.78
CA THR A 188 -7.60 -9.44 1.65
C THR A 188 -6.82 -10.75 1.65
N ILE A 189 -7.30 -11.75 0.92
CA ILE A 189 -6.63 -13.05 0.81
C ILE A 189 -5.38 -12.99 -0.08
N ASP A 190 -5.22 -11.94 -0.87
CA ASP A 190 -4.05 -11.67 -1.72
C ASP A 190 -3.05 -10.70 -1.09
N SER A 191 -3.23 -10.37 0.18
CA SER A 191 -2.28 -9.49 0.87
C SER A 191 -0.90 -10.14 0.97
N MET A 192 0.14 -9.31 0.93
CA MET A 192 1.52 -9.76 1.08
C MET A 192 2.37 -8.78 1.91
N ILE A 193 3.40 -9.32 2.52
CA ILE A 193 4.49 -8.57 3.14
C ILE A 193 5.63 -8.44 2.12
N VAL A 194 6.18 -7.24 1.98
CA VAL A 194 7.45 -7.00 1.28
C VAL A 194 8.55 -6.91 2.34
N PHE A 195 9.40 -7.90 2.41
CA PHE A 195 10.47 -7.99 3.39
C PHE A 195 11.84 -7.75 2.75
N LEU A 196 12.64 -6.91 3.37
CA LEU A 196 14.01 -6.58 3.00
C LEU A 196 14.96 -7.18 4.04
N PRO A 197 15.57 -8.36 3.77
CA PRO A 197 16.35 -9.10 4.75
C PRO A 197 17.56 -8.33 5.28
N GLN A 198 18.27 -7.59 4.42
CA GLN A 198 19.49 -6.89 4.81
C GLN A 198 19.24 -5.81 5.88
N SER A 199 18.09 -5.15 5.83
CA SER A 199 17.68 -4.12 6.79
C SER A 199 16.69 -4.61 7.84
N GLN A 200 16.23 -5.86 7.72
CA GLN A 200 15.14 -6.43 8.53
C GLN A 200 13.91 -5.52 8.57
N THR A 201 13.57 -4.94 7.42
CA THR A 201 12.43 -4.03 7.24
C THR A 201 11.30 -4.75 6.53
N ALA A 202 10.08 -4.66 7.06
CA ALA A 202 8.87 -5.20 6.44
C ALA A 202 7.89 -4.07 6.10
N ILE A 203 7.53 -3.95 4.82
CA ILE A 203 6.41 -3.12 4.38
C ILE A 203 5.17 -4.01 4.38
N ILE A 204 4.22 -3.72 5.26
CA ILE A 204 3.08 -4.58 5.55
C ILE A 204 1.73 -4.00 5.11
N SER A 205 1.75 -2.74 4.64
CA SER A 205 0.55 -2.02 4.21
C SER A 205 -0.61 -2.16 5.22
N ASN A 206 -1.80 -2.55 4.77
CA ASN A 206 -3.01 -2.63 5.59
C ASN A 206 -3.08 -3.90 6.47
N LEU A 207 -1.99 -4.63 6.66
CA LEU A 207 -2.00 -5.83 7.47
C LEU A 207 -2.24 -5.51 8.95
N LEU A 208 -1.52 -4.54 9.49
CA LEU A 208 -1.73 -4.00 10.83
C LEU A 208 -1.10 -2.61 10.95
N GLY A 209 -1.51 -1.85 11.95
CA GLY A 209 -0.91 -0.57 12.25
C GLY A 209 -1.06 -0.25 13.74
N PRO A 210 -0.25 0.69 14.28
CA PRO A 210 -0.33 1.10 15.68
C PRO A 210 -1.56 1.96 15.97
N LEU A 211 -2.21 2.46 14.93
CA LEU A 211 -3.32 3.40 15.03
C LEU A 211 -4.64 2.71 14.67
N PHE A 212 -5.66 2.90 15.51
CA PHE A 212 -7.03 2.67 15.07
C PHE A 212 -7.40 3.75 14.04
N PRO A 213 -8.02 3.44 12.88
CA PRO A 213 -8.60 2.15 12.48
C PRO A 213 -7.70 1.23 11.62
N HIS A 214 -6.40 1.36 11.63
CA HIS A 214 -5.46 0.53 10.87
C HIS A 214 -5.37 -0.93 11.34
N PHE A 215 -6.38 -1.39 12.03
CA PHE A 215 -6.61 -2.80 12.29
C PHE A 215 -7.52 -3.34 11.18
N PRO A 216 -7.22 -4.51 10.58
CA PRO A 216 -8.08 -5.06 9.54
C PRO A 216 -9.51 -5.19 10.05
N ASN A 217 -10.44 -4.55 9.39
CA ASN A 217 -11.85 -4.70 9.70
C ASN A 217 -12.30 -6.10 9.26
N LEU A 218 -12.32 -7.04 10.20
CA LEU A 218 -12.68 -8.44 9.95
C LEU A 218 -14.16 -8.62 9.62
N ASN A 219 -15.02 -7.67 10.01
CA ASN A 219 -16.44 -7.71 9.72
C ASN A 219 -16.83 -6.51 8.83
N THR A 220 -16.80 -6.70 7.54
CA THR A 220 -17.11 -5.64 6.57
C THR A 220 -18.55 -5.70 6.09
N LEU A 221 -19.22 -4.54 6.04
CA LEU A 221 -20.58 -4.38 5.50
C LEU A 221 -20.59 -3.84 4.05
N ARG A 222 -19.42 -3.65 3.45
CA ARG A 222 -19.27 -3.05 2.11
C ARG A 222 -19.39 -4.03 0.97
N GLY A 223 -19.75 -5.29 1.24
CA GLY A 223 -19.88 -6.34 0.24
C GLY A 223 -18.58 -7.05 -0.15
N ASP A 224 -17.49 -6.73 0.54
CA ASP A 224 -16.21 -7.42 0.40
C ASP A 224 -16.33 -8.90 0.79
N ARG A 225 -15.37 -9.71 0.39
CA ARG A 225 -15.24 -11.08 0.88
C ARG A 225 -15.06 -11.10 2.39
N TYR A 226 -15.52 -12.18 3.02
CA TYR A 226 -15.26 -12.39 4.44
C TYR A 226 -13.76 -12.40 4.73
N ARG A 227 -13.41 -11.81 5.85
CA ARG A 227 -12.05 -11.79 6.40
C ARG A 227 -12.03 -12.74 7.58
N PHE A 228 -11.12 -13.69 7.55
CA PHE A 228 -11.06 -14.76 8.55
C PHE A 228 -9.99 -14.47 9.59
N VAL A 229 -10.36 -14.64 10.85
CA VAL A 229 -9.47 -14.35 11.99
C VAL A 229 -8.28 -15.30 12.03
N GLU A 230 -8.49 -16.61 11.82
CA GLU A 230 -7.41 -17.60 11.91
C GLU A 230 -6.27 -17.34 10.92
N PRO A 231 -6.52 -17.20 9.59
CA PRO A 231 -5.46 -16.83 8.65
C PRO A 231 -4.79 -15.49 8.96
N TYR A 232 -5.53 -14.53 9.52
CA TYR A 232 -4.96 -13.27 9.97
C TYR A 232 -3.97 -13.48 11.14
N LEU A 233 -4.34 -14.27 12.14
CA LEU A 233 -3.46 -14.57 13.27
C LEU A 233 -2.20 -15.34 12.83
N GLU A 234 -2.33 -16.26 11.88
CA GLU A 234 -1.19 -16.94 11.26
C GLU A 234 -0.25 -15.95 10.57
N THR A 235 -0.81 -14.97 9.86
CA THR A 235 -0.01 -13.90 9.22
C THR A 235 0.72 -13.03 10.25
N VAL A 236 0.06 -12.66 11.34
CA VAL A 236 0.70 -11.91 12.44
C VAL A 236 1.84 -12.74 13.05
N GLN A 237 1.66 -14.06 13.19
CA GLN A 237 2.73 -14.93 13.65
C GLN A 237 3.89 -15.00 12.65
N LYS A 238 3.62 -15.11 11.33
CA LYS A 238 4.67 -15.04 10.29
C LYS A 238 5.50 -13.75 10.44
N LEU A 239 4.82 -12.60 10.62
CA LEU A 239 5.51 -11.32 10.80
C LEU A 239 6.40 -11.30 12.06
N ARG A 240 5.94 -11.89 13.17
CA ARG A 240 6.73 -12.02 14.39
C ARG A 240 7.96 -12.90 14.18
N ASP A 241 7.81 -14.00 13.45
CA ASP A 241 8.90 -14.97 13.19
C ASP A 241 9.99 -14.39 12.29
N LEU A 242 9.68 -13.36 11.46
CA LEU A 242 10.67 -12.62 10.68
C LEU A 242 11.62 -11.79 11.53
N GLN A 243 11.31 -11.56 12.81
CA GLN A 243 12.12 -10.76 13.74
C GLN A 243 12.53 -9.40 13.16
N VAL A 244 11.57 -8.72 12.55
CA VAL A 244 11.80 -7.42 11.89
C VAL A 244 12.26 -6.35 12.88
N HIS A 245 13.18 -5.48 12.45
CA HIS A 245 13.58 -4.30 13.20
C HIS A 245 12.64 -3.10 12.91
N MET A 246 12.07 -3.05 11.72
CA MET A 246 11.18 -1.98 11.30
C MET A 246 9.95 -2.52 10.58
N ILE A 247 8.78 -2.02 10.97
CA ILE A 247 7.51 -2.26 10.31
C ILE A 247 7.05 -0.95 9.66
N ILE A 248 6.72 -1.00 8.38
CA ILE A 248 6.20 0.12 7.61
C ILE A 248 4.75 -0.20 7.24
N PRO A 249 3.74 0.42 7.89
CA PRO A 249 2.32 0.25 7.56
C PRO A 249 1.91 1.04 6.31
N GLY A 250 0.64 0.84 5.83
CA GLY A 250 0.05 1.57 4.70
C GLY A 250 -0.39 2.98 5.00
#